data_f79efe5a4f278e7075248dbc2d90d3b8
#
_entry.id   f79efe5a4f278e7075248dbc2d90d3b8
#
_cell.length_a   1.000
_cell.length_b   1.000
_cell.length_c   1.000
_cell.angle_alpha   90.00
_cell.angle_beta   90.00
_cell.angle_gamma   90.00
#
_symmetry.space_group_name_H-M   'P 1'
#
loop_
_entity.id
_entity.type
_entity.pdbx_description
1 polymer ?
#
loop_
_entity_poly.entity_id
_entity_poly.type
_entity_poly.pdbx_seq_one_letter_code
_entity_poly.pdbx_strand_id
1 'polypeptide(L)'
;MGYKIKADASIDLHGLRPDEALARVRRMVESGRYSDKSIEIIHGQGRGVLRERVREWGERSSKVKRMVCAEDIGFLGGGGVTIFFL
;
A
#
# COMPACT_ATOMS: atom_id res chain seq x y z
N MET A 1 16.65 -9.41 11.70
CA MET A 1 15.31 -9.41 12.32
C MET A 1 14.45 -8.34 11.65
N GLY A 2 13.31 -8.70 11.08
CA GLY A 2 12.43 -7.75 10.41
C GLY A 2 11.61 -6.93 11.40
N TYR A 3 11.24 -5.74 10.99
CA TYR A 3 10.30 -4.93 11.75
C TYR A 3 8.88 -5.41 11.49
N LYS A 4 8.08 -5.41 12.54
CA LYS A 4 6.66 -5.68 12.42
C LYS A 4 5.92 -4.37 12.61
N ILE A 5 5.49 -3.77 11.51
CA ILE A 5 4.70 -2.55 11.55
C ILE A 5 3.24 -2.96 11.63
N LYS A 6 2.56 -2.45 12.66
CA LYS A 6 1.14 -2.68 12.79
C LYS A 6 0.40 -1.49 12.20
N ALA A 7 -0.07 -1.65 10.97
CA ALA A 7 -0.87 -0.61 10.31
C ALA A 7 -2.27 -0.55 10.91
N ASP A 8 -2.89 0.61 10.82
CA ASP A 8 -4.25 0.82 11.34
C ASP A 8 -5.29 0.09 10.49
N ALA A 9 -5.02 -0.09 9.22
CA ALA A 9 -5.89 -0.79 8.29
C ALA A 9 -5.07 -1.58 7.29
N SER A 10 -5.71 -2.52 6.61
CA SER A 10 -5.05 -3.38 5.64
C SER A 10 -5.98 -3.64 4.47
N ILE A 11 -5.40 -3.73 3.27
CA ILE A 11 -6.14 -4.11 2.07
C ILE A 11 -5.29 -5.09 1.26
N ASP A 12 -5.89 -6.21 0.89
CA ASP A 12 -5.23 -7.24 0.11
C ASP A 12 -5.70 -7.15 -1.34
N LEU A 13 -4.76 -6.89 -2.23
CA LEU A 13 -5.04 -6.67 -3.66
C LEU A 13 -4.62 -7.85 -4.54
N HIS A 14 -4.03 -8.89 -3.97
CA HIS A 14 -3.52 -9.97 -4.80
C HIS A 14 -4.67 -10.61 -5.60
N GLY A 15 -4.38 -10.98 -6.83
CA GLY A 15 -5.38 -11.58 -7.72
C GLY A 15 -6.28 -10.58 -8.43
N LEU A 16 -6.23 -9.30 -8.07
CA LEU A 16 -7.00 -8.26 -8.75
C LEU A 16 -6.23 -7.73 -9.96
N ARG A 17 -6.99 -7.24 -10.95
CA ARG A 17 -6.39 -6.50 -12.05
C ARG A 17 -5.90 -5.15 -11.55
N PRO A 18 -4.86 -4.56 -12.19
CA PRO A 18 -4.31 -3.30 -11.73
C PRO A 18 -5.34 -2.17 -11.62
N ASP A 19 -6.25 -2.05 -12.56
CA ASP A 19 -7.27 -1.00 -12.54
C ASP A 19 -8.26 -1.19 -11.38
N GLU A 20 -8.66 -2.44 -11.13
CA GLU A 20 -9.54 -2.77 -10.01
C GLU A 20 -8.83 -2.51 -8.67
N ALA A 21 -7.57 -2.91 -8.59
CA ALA A 21 -6.76 -2.72 -7.39
C ALA A 21 -6.62 -1.24 -7.06
N LEU A 22 -6.26 -0.43 -8.07
CA LEU A 22 -6.12 1.01 -7.88
C LEU A 22 -7.43 1.68 -7.48
N ALA A 23 -8.55 1.24 -8.06
CA ALA A 23 -9.85 1.77 -7.69
C ALA A 23 -10.16 1.54 -6.21
N ARG A 24 -9.82 0.35 -5.71
CA ARG A 24 -10.01 0.03 -4.29
C ARG A 24 -9.12 0.84 -3.38
N VAL A 25 -7.84 0.97 -3.74
CA VAL A 25 -6.89 1.77 -2.96
C VAL A 25 -7.33 3.23 -2.91
N ARG A 26 -7.68 3.79 -4.07
CA ARG A 26 -8.13 5.18 -4.16
C ARG A 26 -9.36 5.42 -3.31
N ARG A 27 -10.35 4.54 -3.40
CA ARG A 27 -11.57 4.66 -2.61
C ARG A 27 -11.27 4.66 -1.12
N MET A 28 -10.40 3.79 -0.69
CA MET A 28 -10.01 3.70 0.72
C MET A 28 -9.28 4.96 1.18
N VAL A 29 -8.29 5.41 0.40
CA VAL A 29 -7.51 6.60 0.73
C VAL A 29 -8.36 7.87 0.73
N GLU A 30 -9.22 8.01 -0.27
CA GLU A 30 -10.02 9.23 -0.46
C GLU A 30 -11.30 9.26 0.38
N SER A 31 -11.61 8.18 1.08
CA SER A 31 -12.83 8.12 1.92
C SER A 31 -12.78 9.07 3.12
N GLY A 32 -11.60 9.48 3.54
CA GLY A 32 -11.41 10.30 4.74
C GLY A 32 -11.44 9.49 6.04
N ARG A 33 -11.79 8.21 5.98
CA ARG A 33 -11.91 7.35 7.17
C ARG A 33 -10.58 7.05 7.83
N TYR A 34 -9.50 7.11 7.07
CA TYR A 34 -8.18 6.73 7.54
C TYR A 34 -7.22 7.93 7.61
N SER A 35 -7.77 9.13 7.71
CA SER A 35 -6.99 10.35 7.89
C SER A 35 -6.11 10.23 9.13
N ASP A 36 -4.83 10.58 9.00
CA ASP A 36 -3.82 10.44 10.04
C ASP A 36 -3.54 8.99 10.47
N LYS A 37 -3.95 8.04 9.65
CA LYS A 37 -3.74 6.61 9.91
C LYS A 37 -2.88 5.98 8.82
N SER A 38 -2.42 4.77 9.08
CA SER A 38 -1.62 4.00 8.13
C SER A 38 -2.43 2.86 7.52
N ILE A 39 -2.15 2.59 6.26
CA ILE A 39 -2.79 1.49 5.51
C ILE A 39 -1.71 0.58 4.95
N GLU A 40 -1.78 -0.68 5.31
CA GLU A 40 -0.94 -1.72 4.74
C GLU A 40 -1.58 -2.22 3.45
N ILE A 41 -0.85 -2.11 2.34
CA ILE A 41 -1.35 -2.54 1.05
C ILE A 41 -0.58 -3.78 0.61
N ILE A 42 -1.28 -4.90 0.54
CA ILE A 42 -0.71 -6.18 0.16
C ILE A 42 -0.99 -6.39 -1.33
N HIS A 43 -0.01 -6.05 -2.14
CA HIS A 43 -0.13 -6.19 -3.61
C HIS A 43 0.52 -7.46 -4.14
N GLY A 44 1.26 -8.17 -3.29
CA GLY A 44 1.99 -9.34 -3.69
C GLY A 44 3.27 -8.98 -4.44
N GLN A 45 4.12 -9.97 -4.65
CA GLN A 45 5.38 -9.75 -5.36
C GLN A 45 5.25 -9.96 -6.86
N GLY A 46 4.67 -11.06 -7.28
CA GLY A 46 4.37 -11.38 -8.67
C GLY A 46 5.37 -10.78 -9.67
N ARG A 47 4.86 -10.18 -10.74
CA ARG A 47 5.65 -9.47 -11.76
C ARG A 47 5.94 -8.02 -11.37
N GLY A 48 5.46 -7.58 -10.23
CA GLY A 48 5.65 -6.21 -9.76
C GLY A 48 4.71 -5.18 -10.37
N VAL A 49 3.77 -5.58 -11.20
CA VAL A 49 2.86 -4.64 -11.87
C VAL A 49 1.97 -3.92 -10.86
N LEU A 50 1.33 -4.64 -9.96
CA LEU A 50 0.49 -4.03 -8.93
C LEU A 50 1.31 -3.15 -8.01
N ARG A 51 2.47 -3.63 -7.58
CA ARG A 51 3.38 -2.87 -6.73
C ARG A 51 3.74 -1.52 -7.36
N GLU A 52 4.18 -1.54 -8.60
CA GLU A 52 4.56 -0.32 -9.31
C GLU A 52 3.39 0.65 -9.45
N ARG A 53 2.22 0.14 -9.83
CA ARG A 53 1.03 0.97 -10.00
C ARG A 53 0.58 1.60 -8.70
N VAL A 54 0.56 0.82 -7.62
CA VAL A 54 0.19 1.30 -6.29
C VAL A 54 1.15 2.37 -5.81
N ARG A 55 2.45 2.13 -5.94
CA ARG A 55 3.48 3.07 -5.49
C ARG A 55 3.47 4.35 -6.30
N GLU A 56 3.32 4.23 -7.61
CA GLU A 56 3.23 5.39 -8.51
C GLU A 56 2.01 6.25 -8.17
N TRP A 57 0.88 5.60 -7.93
CA TRP A 57 -0.33 6.31 -7.52
C TRP A 57 -0.13 7.00 -6.17
N GLY A 58 0.47 6.32 -5.22
CA GLY A 58 0.73 6.87 -3.89
C GLY A 58 1.61 8.11 -3.92
N GLU A 59 2.63 8.11 -4.77
CA GLU A 59 3.51 9.27 -4.92
C GLU A 59 2.79 10.50 -5.46
N ARG A 60 1.77 10.29 -6.27
CA ARG A 60 1.00 11.38 -6.88
C ARG A 60 -0.17 11.85 -6.03
N SER A 61 -0.60 11.06 -5.08
CA SER A 61 -1.75 11.38 -4.26
C SER A 61 -1.41 12.42 -3.19
N SER A 62 -2.18 13.50 -3.16
CA SER A 62 -2.02 14.52 -2.12
C SER A 62 -2.45 14.02 -0.74
N LYS A 63 -3.18 12.92 -0.69
CA LYS A 63 -3.66 12.33 0.56
C LYS A 63 -2.64 11.43 1.24
N VAL A 64 -1.66 10.94 0.48
CA VAL A 64 -0.61 10.07 1.01
C VAL A 64 0.56 10.96 1.45
N LYS A 65 0.71 11.15 2.74
CA LYS A 65 1.76 11.99 3.31
C LYS A 65 3.13 11.33 3.24
N ARG A 66 3.15 10.03 3.38
CA ARG A 66 4.39 9.26 3.38
C ARG A 66 4.11 7.84 2.89
N MET A 67 5.04 7.28 2.18
CA MET A 67 4.96 5.92 1.69
C MET A 67 6.20 5.15 2.13
N VAL A 68 6.01 3.95 2.66
CA VAL A 68 7.10 3.07 3.08
C VAL A 68 7.02 1.78 2.30
N CYS A 69 8.11 1.45 1.62
CA CYS A 69 8.24 0.17 0.92
C CYS A 69 8.73 -0.85 1.95
N ALA A 70 7.96 -1.89 2.19
CA ALA A 70 8.25 -2.83 3.27
C ALA A 70 9.61 -3.50 3.14
N GLU A 71 10.08 -3.74 1.92
CA GLU A 71 11.41 -4.34 1.70
C GLU A 71 12.55 -3.46 2.20
N ASP A 72 12.35 -2.13 2.26
CA ASP A 72 13.39 -1.20 2.70
C ASP A 72 13.61 -1.23 4.20
N ILE A 73 12.64 -1.74 4.95
CA ILE A 73 12.72 -1.81 6.41
C ILE A 73 12.76 -3.25 6.93
N GLY A 74 12.97 -4.22 6.04
CA GLY A 74 13.03 -5.63 6.42
C GLY A 74 11.71 -6.20 6.93
N PHE A 75 10.59 -5.61 6.53
CA PHE A 75 9.26 -6.06 6.92
C PHE A 75 8.97 -7.45 6.35
N LEU A 76 8.28 -8.29 7.13
CA LEU A 76 7.85 -9.60 6.64
C LEU A 76 6.87 -9.43 5.48
N GLY A 77 7.13 -10.11 4.37
CA GLY A 77 6.38 -9.91 3.14
C GLY A 77 7.15 -9.08 2.12
N GLY A 78 8.15 -8.31 2.56
CA GLY A 78 9.11 -7.63 1.69
C GLY A 78 8.46 -6.86 0.55
N GLY A 79 8.86 -7.16 -0.68
CA GLY A 79 8.38 -6.49 -1.87
C GLY A 79 6.91 -6.68 -2.20
N GLY A 80 6.18 -7.47 -1.41
CA GLY A 80 4.74 -7.68 -1.58
C GLY A 80 3.87 -6.69 -0.82
N VAL A 81 4.46 -5.75 -0.07
CA VAL A 81 3.71 -4.85 0.80
C VAL A 81 4.21 -3.42 0.67
N THR A 82 3.27 -2.48 0.66
CA THR A 82 3.57 -1.04 0.73
C THR A 82 2.67 -0.44 1.80
N ILE A 83 3.19 0.50 2.58
CA ILE A 83 2.44 1.14 3.65
C ILE A 83 2.26 2.62 3.32
N PHE A 84 1.02 3.08 3.32
CA PHE A 84 0.68 4.48 3.14
C PHE A 84 0.35 5.11 4.49
N PHE A 85 0.93 6.26 4.75
CA PHE A 85 0.57 7.10 5.90
C PHE A 85 -0.24 8.29 5.39
N LEU A 86 -1.46 8.42 5.84
CA LEU A 86 -2.39 9.45 5.38
C LEU A 86 -2.44 10.69 6.26
#